data_2a4b84bf40c83535946ab75ff38f5a9f
#
_entry.id   2a4b84bf40c83535946ab75ff38f5a9f
#
_cell.length_a   1.000
_cell.length_b   1.000
_cell.length_c   1.000
_cell.angle_alpha   90.00
_cell.angle_beta   90.00
_cell.angle_gamma   90.00
#
_symmetry.space_group_name_H-M   'P 1'
#
loop_
_entity.id
_entity.type
_entity.pdbx_description
1 polymer ?
#
loop_
_entity_poly.entity_id
_entity_poly.type
_entity_poly.pdbx_seq_one_letter_code
_entity_poly.pdbx_strand_id
1 'polypeptide(L)' 'MYVDEFTEIIKGLQDVVSSLHRENRELKKEIDVISEILHAHLPVIEEKE' A
#
# COMPACT_ATOMS: atom_id res chain seq x y z
N MET A 1 15.29 -28.21 -15.59
CA MET A 1 15.71 -28.61 -14.33
C MET A 1 14.96 -27.92 -13.25
N TYR A 2 15.09 -28.44 -12.06
CA TYR A 2 14.39 -27.83 -10.96
C TYR A 2 14.81 -26.41 -10.71
N VAL A 3 16.08 -26.16 -10.89
CA VAL A 3 16.58 -24.83 -10.57
C VAL A 3 15.92 -23.77 -11.43
N ASP A 4 15.75 -24.08 -12.70
CA ASP A 4 15.15 -23.11 -13.59
C ASP A 4 13.71 -22.82 -13.23
N GLU A 5 12.95 -23.87 -12.93
CA GLU A 5 11.57 -23.66 -12.55
C GLU A 5 11.46 -22.89 -11.27
N PHE A 6 12.33 -23.21 -10.33
CA PHE A 6 12.32 -22.51 -9.07
C PHE A 6 12.62 -21.06 -9.27
N THR A 7 13.62 -20.77 -10.10
CA THR A 7 14.01 -19.39 -10.34
C THR A 7 12.86 -18.62 -10.98
N GLU A 8 12.14 -19.23 -11.89
CA GLU A 8 11.05 -18.54 -12.52
C GLU A 8 9.92 -18.26 -11.55
N ILE A 9 9.66 -19.21 -10.65
CA ILE A 9 8.64 -18.99 -9.66
C ILE A 9 9.02 -17.83 -8.76
N ILE A 10 10.28 -17.79 -8.34
CA ILE A 10 10.73 -16.73 -7.48
C ILE A 10 10.64 -15.39 -8.18
N LYS A 11 10.99 -15.35 -9.45
CA LYS A 11 10.87 -14.10 -10.18
C LYS A 11 9.43 -13.64 -10.26
N GLY A 12 8.51 -14.56 -10.51
CA GLY A 12 7.11 -14.22 -10.54
C GLY A 12 6.65 -13.67 -9.21
N LEU A 13 7.09 -14.29 -8.12
CA LEU A 13 6.71 -13.82 -6.82
C LEU A 13 7.28 -12.44 -6.54
N GLN A 14 8.51 -12.20 -6.95
CA GLN A 14 9.10 -10.90 -6.75
C GLN A 14 8.35 -9.83 -7.52
N ASP A 15 7.89 -10.16 -8.72
CA ASP A 15 7.09 -9.20 -9.47
C ASP A 15 5.80 -8.87 -8.74
N VAL A 16 5.14 -9.90 -8.20
CA VAL A 16 3.91 -9.67 -7.47
C VAL A 16 4.17 -8.82 -6.25
N VAL A 17 5.24 -9.10 -5.52
CA VAL A 17 5.56 -8.34 -4.34
C VAL A 17 5.85 -6.89 -4.71
N SER A 18 6.55 -6.66 -5.79
CA SER A 18 6.84 -5.30 -6.22
C SER A 18 5.56 -4.56 -6.56
N SER A 19 4.65 -5.22 -7.25
CA SER A 19 3.37 -4.60 -7.58
C SER A 19 2.58 -4.27 -6.33
N LEU A 20 2.55 -5.21 -5.38
CA LEU A 20 1.84 -4.97 -4.14
C LEU A 20 2.46 -3.82 -3.37
N HIS A 21 3.78 -3.75 -3.41
CA HIS A 21 4.46 -2.66 -2.72
C HIS A 21 4.04 -1.31 -3.29
N ARG A 22 3.99 -1.22 -4.61
CA ARG A 22 3.62 0.02 -5.25
C ARG A 22 2.18 0.38 -4.94
N GLU A 23 1.28 -0.61 -5.06
CA GLU A 23 -0.11 -0.35 -4.75
C GLU A 23 -0.29 0.06 -3.30
N ASN A 24 0.50 -0.54 -2.41
CA ASN A 24 0.39 -0.21 -1.01
C ASN A 24 0.78 1.23 -0.76
N ARG A 25 1.84 1.69 -1.41
CA ARG A 25 2.27 3.07 -1.25
C ARG A 25 1.24 4.03 -1.80
N GLU A 26 0.62 3.68 -2.91
CA GLU A 26 -0.39 4.55 -3.46
C GLU A 26 -1.62 4.60 -2.59
N LEU A 27 -2.00 3.45 -2.01
CA LEU A 27 -3.12 3.44 -1.10
C LEU A 27 -2.83 4.28 0.13
N LYS A 28 -1.60 4.22 0.62
CA LYS A 28 -1.25 5.03 1.76
C LYS A 28 -1.35 6.51 1.44
N LYS A 29 -0.94 6.89 0.26
CA LYS A 29 -1.06 8.28 -0.13
C LYS A 29 -2.51 8.70 -0.18
N GLU A 30 -3.38 7.85 -0.71
CA GLU A 30 -4.78 8.20 -0.78
C GLU A 30 -5.37 8.33 0.60
N ILE A 31 -4.98 7.42 1.51
CA ILE A 31 -5.47 7.51 2.86
C ILE A 31 -4.99 8.79 3.51
N ASP A 32 -3.76 9.17 3.27
CA ASP A 32 -3.26 10.40 3.84
C ASP A 32 -4.05 11.60 3.35
N VAL A 33 -4.35 11.64 2.06
CA VAL A 33 -5.11 12.74 1.52
C VAL A 33 -6.49 12.78 2.12
N ILE A 34 -7.13 11.63 2.21
CA ILE A 34 -8.47 11.57 2.77
C ILE A 34 -8.44 12.00 4.23
N SER A 35 -7.42 11.55 4.96
CA SER A 35 -7.31 11.93 6.36
C SER A 35 -7.16 13.42 6.52
N GLU A 36 -6.36 14.03 5.67
CA GLU A 36 -6.19 15.46 5.75
C GLU A 36 -7.48 16.19 5.45
N ILE A 37 -8.22 15.71 4.46
CA ILE A 37 -9.47 16.35 4.14
C ILE A 37 -10.44 16.20 5.29
N LEU A 38 -10.50 15.04 5.90
CA LEU A 38 -11.37 14.84 7.03
C LEU A 38 -10.99 15.73 8.19
N HIS A 39 -9.72 15.82 8.47
CA HIS A 39 -9.28 16.68 9.56
C HIS A 39 -9.63 18.14 9.32
N ALA A 40 -9.51 18.56 8.09
CA ALA A 40 -9.83 19.95 7.78
C ALA A 40 -11.33 20.21 7.95
N HIS A 41 -12.14 19.20 7.68
CA HIS A 41 -13.58 19.43 7.74
C HIS A 41 -14.18 19.10 9.08
N LEU A 42 -13.54 18.22 9.85
CA LEU A 42 -14.10 17.81 11.12
C LEU A 42 -13.11 17.98 12.24
N PRO A 43 -12.71 19.20 12.49
CA PRO A 43 -11.73 19.39 13.54
C PRO A 43 -12.31 19.26 14.91
N VAL A 44 -13.58 19.36 15.04
CA VAL A 44 -14.18 19.40 16.33
C VAL A 44 -14.25 18.05 17.00
N ILE A 45 -14.29 17.03 16.21
CA ILE A 45 -14.57 15.75 16.74
C ILE A 45 -13.54 15.26 17.69
N GLU A 46 -12.31 15.50 17.40
CA GLU A 46 -11.36 14.90 18.21
C GLU A 46 -11.19 15.46 19.51
N GLU A 47 -11.54 16.67 19.69
CA GLU A 47 -11.32 17.18 20.95
C GLU A 47 -12.20 16.61 21.96
N LYS A 48 -13.07 15.80 21.63
CA LYS A 48 -13.87 15.32 22.57
C LYS A 48 -13.21 14.47 23.42
N GLU A 49 -12.71 14.15 23.81
CA GLU A 49 -12.11 13.34 24.46
C GLU A 49 -11.78 13.57 25.45
#